data_45fcf59c1627d7e661398f52ea8ca91f
#
_entry.id   45fcf59c1627d7e661398f52ea8ca91f
#
_cell.length_a   1.000
_cell.length_b   1.000
_cell.length_c   1.000
_cell.angle_alpha   90.00
_cell.angle_beta   90.00
_cell.angle_gamma   90.00
#
_symmetry.space_group_name_H-M   'P 1'
#
loop_
_entity.id
_entity.type
_entity.pdbx_description
1 polymer ?
#
loop_
_entity_poly.entity_id
_entity_poly.type
_entity_poly.pdbx_seq_one_letter_code
_entity_poly.pdbx_strand_id
1 'polypeptide(L)'
;MNLKRKWPVAVGAALVAFVLGITQARGETELLGPLRIRDMTPFNLLRLDMLPAHAVAAGPGSWAIEADISYSNTFVMSDNVRTYLEGRGGGPRPLTQADANAILGLGEDAYYVDGEFGLLELTFHYRVTRRSSVYLTLSAYNFTGGIFDRTIENFHEAFGLDQNGRDLVARDRFQIVSSLDGVNEAFLHPPIDGGLGDPVVGVRHVWPLSRSRWNLVLDGEAKFALRGERQFLSTGTDDYGVQASLQGKFRRQAVYFSSSFVLTDGRVLGVQLDRRVLPTMTAAYEVGVTGHTNVIFQLYGSESTVRDSTIDQIKVNKYEASLGFRSRRGHLIYGFAVTENLANFENTPDVGASLTVAWVSLRP
;
A
#
# COMPACT_ATOMS: atom_id res chain seq x y z
N MET A 1 25.51 -5.73 21.45
CA MET A 1 24.70 -4.89 22.37
C MET A 1 23.67 -4.18 21.48
N ASN A 2 22.40 -4.60 21.57
CA ASN A 2 21.34 -4.36 20.61
C ASN A 2 20.92 -2.87 20.45
N LEU A 3 21.42 -2.19 19.43
CA LEU A 3 20.94 -0.86 18.99
C LEU A 3 19.64 -0.93 18.16
N LYS A 4 19.21 -2.10 17.70
CA LYS A 4 18.04 -2.33 16.82
C LYS A 4 16.67 -1.98 17.44
N ARG A 5 16.59 -1.60 18.72
CA ARG A 5 15.30 -1.39 19.44
C ARG A 5 14.90 0.05 19.72
N LYS A 6 15.68 1.07 19.35
CA LYS A 6 15.42 2.45 19.79
C LYS A 6 14.70 3.35 18.77
N TRP A 7 14.61 2.95 17.53
CA TRP A 7 14.09 3.78 16.44
C TRP A 7 12.57 3.99 16.43
N PRO A 8 11.71 2.97 16.61
CA PRO A 8 10.26 3.17 16.61
C PRO A 8 9.81 4.17 17.70
N VAL A 9 10.55 4.22 18.82
CA VAL A 9 10.25 5.12 19.94
C VAL A 9 10.65 6.56 19.64
N ALA A 10 11.77 6.79 18.94
CA ALA A 10 12.25 8.14 18.64
C ALA A 10 11.41 8.82 17.55
N VAL A 11 11.01 8.10 16.50
CA VAL A 11 10.10 8.59 15.44
C VAL A 11 8.71 8.85 16.03
N GLY A 12 8.20 7.95 16.87
CA GLY A 12 6.94 8.14 17.57
C GLY A 12 6.95 9.35 18.52
N ALA A 13 8.03 9.56 19.27
CA ALA A 13 8.17 10.70 20.18
C ALA A 13 8.31 12.05 19.44
N ALA A 14 9.03 12.10 18.33
CA ALA A 14 9.14 13.28 17.48
C ALA A 14 7.79 13.64 16.81
N LEU A 15 7.03 12.64 16.36
CA LEU A 15 5.68 12.80 15.82
C LEU A 15 4.70 13.33 16.88
N VAL A 16 4.73 12.78 18.10
CA VAL A 16 3.88 13.24 19.21
C VAL A 16 4.24 14.67 19.62
N ALA A 17 5.52 15.04 19.67
CA ALA A 17 5.96 16.40 19.97
C ALA A 17 5.56 17.40 18.88
N PHE A 18 5.65 17.02 17.60
CA PHE A 18 5.21 17.81 16.46
C PHE A 18 3.69 18.04 16.49
N VAL A 19 2.91 17.00 16.76
CA VAL A 19 1.45 17.07 16.87
C VAL A 19 1.01 17.95 18.05
N LEU A 20 1.67 17.86 19.21
CA LEU A 20 1.36 18.69 20.37
C LEU A 20 1.72 20.18 20.17
N GLY A 21 2.70 20.50 19.33
CA GLY A 21 3.09 21.88 19.00
C GLY A 21 2.10 22.63 18.09
N ILE A 22 1.27 21.90 17.31
CA ILE A 22 0.36 22.50 16.31
C ILE A 22 -0.98 22.98 16.90
N THR A 23 -1.28 22.68 18.17
CA THR A 23 -2.63 22.92 18.76
C THR A 23 -2.99 24.39 18.98
N GLN A 24 -2.14 25.37 18.65
CA GLN A 24 -2.39 26.79 18.94
C GLN A 24 -3.06 27.61 17.83
N ALA A 25 -3.30 27.06 16.65
CA ALA A 25 -3.94 27.81 15.56
C ALA A 25 -5.46 27.97 15.81
N ARG A 26 -5.98 29.20 15.76
CA ARG A 26 -7.41 29.52 15.95
C ARG A 26 -8.19 29.35 14.64
N GLY A 27 -9.36 28.69 14.69
CA GLY A 27 -10.32 28.53 13.58
C GLY A 27 -10.79 27.08 13.40
N GLU A 28 -11.91 26.90 12.70
CA GLU A 28 -12.35 25.58 12.23
C GLU A 28 -11.55 25.19 10.99
N THR A 29 -11.20 23.91 10.88
CA THR A 29 -10.50 23.33 9.73
C THR A 29 -11.38 22.26 9.11
N GLU A 30 -11.49 22.24 7.81
CA GLU A 30 -12.10 21.12 7.11
C GLU A 30 -11.22 19.88 7.25
N LEU A 31 -11.81 18.79 7.74
CA LEU A 31 -11.13 17.50 7.87
C LEU A 31 -11.33 16.70 6.59
N LEU A 32 -10.24 16.34 5.93
CA LEU A 32 -10.21 15.82 4.56
C LEU A 32 -10.16 14.27 4.49
N GLY A 33 -10.01 13.61 5.65
CA GLY A 33 -10.02 12.16 5.75
C GLY A 33 -8.63 11.52 5.72
N PRO A 34 -8.55 10.20 5.92
CA PRO A 34 -7.29 9.45 5.96
C PRO A 34 -6.56 9.49 4.63
N LEU A 35 -5.29 9.08 4.65
CA LEU A 35 -4.48 8.92 3.44
C LEU A 35 -5.03 7.77 2.58
N ARG A 36 -4.86 7.89 1.27
CA ARG A 36 -5.25 6.88 0.28
C ARG A 36 -4.04 5.97 0.02
N ILE A 37 -3.71 5.14 1.00
CA ILE A 37 -2.56 4.23 0.95
C ILE A 37 -3.09 2.81 0.85
N ARG A 38 -2.46 2.02 -0.02
CA ARG A 38 -2.71 0.58 -0.17
C ARG A 38 -1.41 -0.21 -0.07
N ASP A 39 -1.56 -1.49 0.16
CA ASP A 39 -0.45 -2.44 0.13
C ASP A 39 0.11 -2.59 -1.29
N MET A 40 1.34 -2.14 -1.49
CA MET A 40 2.04 -2.17 -2.77
C MET A 40 3.02 -3.34 -2.90
N THR A 41 2.99 -4.31 -1.98
CA THR A 41 3.84 -5.50 -2.11
C THR A 41 3.47 -6.32 -3.34
N PRO A 42 4.43 -6.92 -4.05
CA PRO A 42 4.17 -7.69 -5.27
C PRO A 42 3.12 -8.77 -5.12
N PHE A 43 3.09 -9.47 -3.97
CA PHE A 43 2.11 -10.53 -3.70
C PHE A 43 0.70 -10.02 -3.36
N ASN A 44 0.53 -8.74 -3.07
CA ASN A 44 -0.76 -8.13 -2.72
C ASN A 44 -1.26 -7.11 -3.74
N LEU A 45 -0.38 -6.66 -4.63
CA LEU A 45 -0.65 -5.55 -5.56
C LEU A 45 -1.91 -5.74 -6.40
N LEU A 46 -2.19 -6.97 -6.83
CA LEU A 46 -3.29 -7.29 -7.76
C LEU A 46 -4.61 -7.65 -7.06
N ARG A 47 -4.59 -7.88 -5.75
CA ARG A 47 -5.82 -8.15 -5.00
C ARG A 47 -6.65 -6.89 -4.79
N LEU A 48 -7.91 -7.07 -4.46
CA LEU A 48 -8.71 -5.98 -3.91
C LEU A 48 -8.12 -5.54 -2.55
N ASP A 49 -7.76 -4.27 -2.43
CA ASP A 49 -7.40 -3.65 -1.15
C ASP A 49 -8.35 -2.49 -0.87
N MET A 50 -9.15 -2.62 0.18
CA MET A 50 -10.16 -1.62 0.50
C MET A 50 -9.50 -0.41 1.15
N LEU A 51 -9.38 0.66 0.36
CA LEU A 51 -8.78 1.90 0.82
C LEU A 51 -9.60 2.50 1.98
N PRO A 52 -8.93 3.15 2.96
CA PRO A 52 -9.63 3.76 4.08
C PRO A 52 -10.72 4.71 3.61
N ALA A 53 -11.91 4.55 4.19
CA ALA A 53 -13.06 5.35 3.83
C ALA A 53 -12.82 6.83 4.14
N HIS A 54 -13.09 7.71 3.21
CA HIS A 54 -13.03 9.15 3.42
C HIS A 54 -14.30 9.83 2.88
N ALA A 55 -14.65 10.96 3.47
CA ALA A 55 -15.77 11.74 3.02
C ALA A 55 -15.34 12.61 1.83
N VAL A 56 -15.41 12.06 0.64
CA VAL A 56 -15.42 12.91 -0.55
C VAL A 56 -16.86 13.30 -0.74
N ALA A 57 -17.29 14.41 -0.19
CA ALA A 57 -18.51 14.82 -0.68
C ALA A 57 -19.50 15.68 -0.16
N ALA A 58 -19.95 16.35 -0.98
CA ALA A 58 -21.04 17.25 -1.18
C ALA A 58 -22.44 16.57 -1.07
N GLY A 59 -23.53 17.33 -1.26
CA GLY A 59 -24.90 16.85 -1.20
C GLY A 59 -25.29 15.81 -2.26
N PRO A 60 -26.53 15.30 -2.23
CA PRO A 60 -27.03 14.34 -3.22
C PRO A 60 -26.88 14.86 -4.65
N GLY A 61 -26.50 13.96 -5.58
CA GLY A 61 -26.23 14.31 -6.97
C GLY A 61 -24.87 14.96 -7.24
N SER A 62 -24.02 15.12 -6.21
CA SER A 62 -22.63 15.51 -6.40
C SER A 62 -21.80 14.35 -6.89
N TRP A 63 -20.71 14.66 -7.57
CA TRP A 63 -19.74 13.69 -8.05
C TRP A 63 -18.30 14.16 -7.78
N ALA A 64 -17.38 13.25 -7.79
CA ALA A 64 -15.96 13.52 -7.69
C ALA A 64 -15.18 12.56 -8.57
N ILE A 65 -14.03 13.02 -9.05
CA ILE A 65 -13.02 12.19 -9.70
C ILE A 65 -11.77 12.30 -8.82
N GLU A 66 -11.23 11.16 -8.42
CA GLU A 66 -10.00 11.07 -7.64
C GLU A 66 -8.98 10.25 -8.42
N ALA A 67 -7.77 10.76 -8.54
CA ALA A 67 -6.60 10.06 -9.07
C ALA A 67 -5.62 9.84 -7.93
N ASP A 68 -5.30 8.58 -7.66
CA ASP A 68 -4.29 8.16 -6.69
C ASP A 68 -3.13 7.52 -7.44
N ILE A 69 -1.94 8.12 -7.33
CA ILE A 69 -0.71 7.60 -7.90
C ILE A 69 0.12 7.08 -6.73
N SER A 70 0.38 5.78 -6.72
CA SER A 70 1.24 5.14 -5.73
C SER A 70 2.48 4.56 -6.41
N TYR A 71 3.61 4.67 -5.76
CA TYR A 71 4.87 4.14 -6.25
C TYR A 71 5.66 3.55 -5.08
N SER A 72 6.18 2.34 -5.23
CA SER A 72 6.95 1.66 -4.20
C SER A 72 8.18 0.98 -4.78
N ASN A 73 9.26 0.96 -3.99
CA ASN A 73 10.41 0.11 -4.20
C ASN A 73 10.28 -1.11 -3.29
N THR A 74 10.61 -2.28 -3.81
CA THR A 74 10.66 -3.53 -3.06
C THR A 74 11.98 -4.24 -3.38
N PHE A 75 12.79 -4.44 -2.35
CA PHE A 75 13.99 -5.25 -2.41
C PHE A 75 14.00 -6.23 -1.24
N VAL A 76 13.68 -7.49 -1.53
CA VAL A 76 13.57 -8.54 -0.53
C VAL A 76 14.07 -9.87 -1.06
N MET A 77 14.67 -10.69 -0.21
CA MET A 77 15.10 -12.03 -0.53
C MET A 77 15.07 -12.94 0.68
N SER A 78 14.90 -14.25 0.46
CA SER A 78 15.02 -15.26 1.51
C SER A 78 16.49 -15.49 1.90
N ASP A 79 16.73 -16.00 3.11
CA ASP A 79 18.08 -16.22 3.66
C ASP A 79 18.91 -17.20 2.83
N ASN A 80 18.28 -18.23 2.26
CA ASN A 80 18.96 -19.17 1.36
C ASN A 80 19.40 -18.52 0.05
N VAL A 81 18.61 -17.60 -0.51
CA VAL A 81 18.99 -16.79 -1.68
C VAL A 81 20.14 -15.85 -1.32
N ARG A 82 20.09 -15.19 -0.16
CA ARG A 82 21.18 -14.33 0.33
C ARG A 82 22.48 -15.14 0.43
N THR A 83 22.43 -16.31 1.05
CA THR A 83 23.60 -17.22 1.17
C THR A 83 24.15 -17.60 -0.20
N TYR A 84 23.29 -17.92 -1.16
CA TYR A 84 23.70 -18.19 -2.54
C TYR A 84 24.44 -16.99 -3.16
N LEU A 85 23.87 -15.77 -3.03
CA LEU A 85 24.44 -14.56 -3.62
C LEU A 85 25.78 -14.18 -2.97
N GLU A 86 25.93 -14.33 -1.66
CA GLU A 86 27.20 -14.15 -0.94
C GLU A 86 28.28 -15.11 -1.46
N GLY A 87 27.91 -16.37 -1.71
CA GLY A 87 28.80 -17.39 -2.27
C GLY A 87 29.18 -17.17 -3.74
N ARG A 88 28.41 -16.41 -4.49
CA ARG A 88 28.58 -16.15 -5.93
C ARG A 88 29.88 -15.41 -6.25
N GLY A 89 30.36 -14.54 -5.35
CA GLY A 89 31.53 -13.67 -5.56
C GLY A 89 31.38 -12.67 -6.72
N GLY A 90 32.43 -11.91 -6.99
CA GLY A 90 32.50 -11.04 -8.17
C GLY A 90 31.85 -9.66 -8.04
N GLY A 91 31.36 -9.30 -6.86
CA GLY A 91 30.72 -8.00 -6.58
C GLY A 91 29.30 -7.85 -7.11
N PRO A 92 28.69 -6.67 -6.95
CA PRO A 92 27.30 -6.42 -7.33
C PRO A 92 27.09 -6.55 -8.83
N ARG A 93 26.19 -7.44 -9.24
CA ARG A 93 25.80 -7.66 -10.65
C ARG A 93 24.36 -8.14 -10.76
N PRO A 94 23.67 -7.93 -11.91
CA PRO A 94 22.34 -8.47 -12.11
C PRO A 94 22.32 -9.99 -11.98
N LEU A 95 21.16 -10.56 -11.64
CA LEU A 95 20.93 -11.99 -11.77
C LEU A 95 20.96 -12.36 -13.26
N THR A 96 21.66 -13.45 -13.55
CA THR A 96 21.64 -14.10 -14.86
C THR A 96 20.64 -15.25 -14.88
N GLN A 97 20.37 -15.84 -16.05
CA GLN A 97 19.55 -17.05 -16.14
C GLN A 97 20.15 -18.22 -15.36
N ALA A 98 21.49 -18.29 -15.28
CA ALA A 98 22.15 -19.30 -14.47
C ALA A 98 21.92 -19.08 -12.98
N ASP A 99 21.95 -17.81 -12.51
CA ASP A 99 21.62 -17.47 -11.12
C ASP A 99 20.16 -17.82 -10.80
N ALA A 100 19.22 -17.47 -11.71
CA ALA A 100 17.80 -17.81 -11.53
C ALA A 100 17.60 -19.34 -11.43
N ASN A 101 18.19 -20.10 -12.33
CA ASN A 101 18.12 -21.57 -12.30
C ASN A 101 18.73 -22.15 -11.02
N ALA A 102 19.82 -21.57 -10.51
CA ALA A 102 20.45 -22.00 -9.26
C ALA A 102 19.53 -21.72 -8.06
N ILE A 103 18.91 -20.54 -8.00
CA ILE A 103 17.93 -20.18 -6.95
C ILE A 103 16.74 -21.13 -6.96
N LEU A 104 16.14 -21.38 -8.14
CA LEU A 104 15.03 -22.33 -8.30
C LEU A 104 15.42 -23.77 -7.96
N GLY A 105 16.71 -24.11 -8.01
CA GLY A 105 17.25 -25.42 -7.70
C GLY A 105 17.69 -25.61 -6.24
N LEU A 106 17.41 -24.67 -5.32
CA LEU A 106 17.82 -24.77 -3.90
C LEU A 106 17.11 -25.92 -3.15
N GLY A 107 16.02 -26.47 -3.71
CA GLY A 107 15.31 -27.62 -3.14
C GLY A 107 14.37 -27.31 -1.97
N GLU A 108 14.22 -26.05 -1.63
CA GLU A 108 13.28 -25.49 -0.64
C GLU A 108 12.70 -24.18 -1.16
N ASP A 109 11.70 -23.66 -0.49
CA ASP A 109 11.15 -22.36 -0.87
C ASP A 109 12.23 -21.29 -0.88
N ALA A 110 12.22 -20.46 -1.92
CA ALA A 110 13.17 -19.39 -2.13
C ALA A 110 12.49 -18.24 -2.88
N TYR A 111 12.85 -17.01 -2.55
CA TYR A 111 12.41 -15.86 -3.31
C TYR A 111 13.43 -14.73 -3.32
N TYR A 112 13.42 -14.02 -4.42
CA TYR A 112 14.15 -12.78 -4.67
C TYR A 112 13.22 -11.84 -5.42
N VAL A 113 13.02 -10.65 -4.91
CA VAL A 113 12.24 -9.59 -5.53
C VAL A 113 13.04 -8.29 -5.49
N ASP A 114 13.28 -7.73 -6.65
CA ASP A 114 13.97 -6.45 -6.86
C ASP A 114 13.19 -5.70 -7.95
N GLY A 115 12.55 -4.60 -7.59
CA GLY A 115 11.79 -3.84 -8.56
C GLY A 115 10.98 -2.69 -7.97
N GLU A 116 10.57 -1.80 -8.86
CA GLU A 116 9.69 -0.69 -8.53
C GLU A 116 8.34 -0.85 -9.20
N PHE A 117 7.29 -0.61 -8.41
CA PHE A 117 5.90 -0.87 -8.75
C PHE A 117 5.13 0.45 -8.71
N GLY A 118 4.59 0.83 -9.86
CA GLY A 118 3.71 1.98 -10.01
C GLY A 118 2.27 1.58 -10.16
N LEU A 119 1.36 2.34 -9.54
CA LEU A 119 -0.07 2.16 -9.64
C LEU A 119 -0.74 3.52 -9.79
N LEU A 120 -1.59 3.66 -10.80
CA LEU A 120 -2.57 4.74 -10.93
C LEU A 120 -3.96 4.16 -10.72
N GLU A 121 -4.70 4.69 -9.76
CA GLU A 121 -6.13 4.41 -9.57
C GLU A 121 -6.94 5.66 -9.89
N LEU A 122 -7.90 5.53 -10.80
CA LEU A 122 -8.83 6.59 -11.14
C LEU A 122 -10.23 6.21 -10.64
N THR A 123 -10.72 6.90 -9.61
CA THR A 123 -11.99 6.61 -8.96
C THR A 123 -13.04 7.68 -9.28
N PHE A 124 -14.18 7.23 -9.80
CA PHE A 124 -15.36 8.04 -10.08
C PHE A 124 -16.37 7.82 -8.98
N HIS A 125 -16.65 8.86 -8.18
CA HIS A 125 -17.64 8.81 -7.11
C HIS A 125 -18.92 9.53 -7.52
N TYR A 126 -20.06 8.94 -7.15
CA TYR A 126 -21.37 9.56 -7.28
C TYR A 126 -22.18 9.41 -5.99
N ARG A 127 -22.66 10.54 -5.46
CA ARG A 127 -23.49 10.54 -4.26
C ARG A 127 -24.96 10.40 -4.63
N VAL A 128 -25.51 9.22 -4.38
CA VAL A 128 -26.90 8.87 -4.70
C VAL A 128 -27.88 9.51 -3.70
N THR A 129 -27.55 9.44 -2.40
CA THR A 129 -28.37 10.03 -1.33
C THR A 129 -27.47 10.87 -0.40
N ARG A 130 -28.06 11.49 0.63
CA ARG A 130 -27.27 12.19 1.66
C ARG A 130 -26.28 11.27 2.40
N ARG A 131 -26.50 9.94 2.38
CA ARG A 131 -25.72 8.96 3.15
C ARG A 131 -25.06 7.91 2.30
N SER A 132 -25.51 7.73 1.06
CA SER A 132 -25.03 6.64 0.20
C SER A 132 -24.35 7.17 -1.05
N SER A 133 -23.27 6.54 -1.45
CA SER A 133 -22.56 6.78 -2.70
C SER A 133 -22.21 5.46 -3.38
N VAL A 134 -21.99 5.53 -4.67
CA VAL A 134 -21.42 4.46 -5.49
C VAL A 134 -20.15 4.97 -6.13
N TYR A 135 -19.23 4.09 -6.45
CA TYR A 135 -17.98 4.44 -7.12
C TYR A 135 -17.47 3.33 -8.02
N LEU A 136 -16.68 3.74 -9.01
CA LEU A 136 -15.96 2.87 -9.95
C LEU A 136 -14.48 3.26 -9.89
N THR A 137 -13.60 2.30 -9.66
CA THR A 137 -12.15 2.49 -9.72
C THR A 137 -11.57 1.72 -10.90
N LEU A 138 -10.76 2.39 -11.70
CA LEU A 138 -9.96 1.84 -12.79
C LEU A 138 -8.50 1.93 -12.40
N SER A 139 -7.79 0.81 -12.48
CA SER A 139 -6.37 0.72 -12.11
C SER A 139 -5.49 0.57 -13.34
N ALA A 140 -4.31 1.17 -13.30
CA ALA A 140 -3.25 0.97 -14.28
C ALA A 140 -1.92 0.76 -13.55
N TYR A 141 -1.19 -0.28 -13.93
CA TYR A 141 0.09 -0.67 -13.33
C TYR A 141 1.26 -0.29 -14.22
N ASN A 142 2.41 -0.05 -13.60
CA ASN A 142 3.70 0.13 -14.25
C ASN A 142 4.79 -0.62 -13.48
N PHE A 143 5.71 -1.27 -14.18
CA PHE A 143 6.76 -2.12 -13.62
C PHE A 143 8.09 -1.70 -14.21
N THR A 144 9.05 -1.31 -13.34
CA THR A 144 10.36 -0.82 -13.78
C THR A 144 11.48 -1.30 -12.87
N GLY A 145 12.73 -1.19 -13.34
CA GLY A 145 13.91 -1.36 -12.49
C GLY A 145 14.09 -0.20 -11.50
N GLY A 146 13.47 0.93 -11.79
CA GLY A 146 13.35 2.06 -10.88
C GLY A 146 14.51 3.03 -10.85
N ILE A 147 14.41 3.97 -9.91
CA ILE A 147 15.36 5.06 -9.69
C ILE A 147 15.67 5.30 -8.21
N PHE A 148 14.98 4.61 -7.30
CA PHE A 148 15.06 4.89 -5.86
C PHE A 148 16.19 4.15 -5.15
N ASP A 149 16.76 3.10 -5.72
CA ASP A 149 17.80 2.27 -5.09
C ASP A 149 18.90 3.08 -4.42
N ARG A 150 19.50 4.02 -5.17
CA ARG A 150 20.56 4.87 -4.64
C ARG A 150 20.08 5.76 -3.49
N THR A 151 18.85 6.24 -3.55
CA THR A 151 18.28 7.10 -2.51
C THR A 151 18.05 6.29 -1.23
N ILE A 152 17.54 5.06 -1.36
CA ILE A 152 17.29 4.14 -0.24
C ILE A 152 18.62 3.71 0.39
N GLU A 153 19.61 3.31 -0.42
CA GLU A 153 20.93 2.95 0.07
C GLU A 153 21.61 4.08 0.85
N ASN A 154 21.57 5.32 0.31
CA ASN A 154 22.13 6.50 0.99
C ASN A 154 21.40 6.79 2.31
N PHE A 155 20.08 6.57 2.35
CA PHE A 155 19.30 6.70 3.57
C PHE A 155 19.72 5.65 4.60
N HIS A 156 19.81 4.38 4.20
CA HIS A 156 20.26 3.30 5.09
C HIS A 156 21.68 3.57 5.61
N GLU A 157 22.61 3.99 4.76
CA GLU A 157 23.97 4.34 5.14
C GLU A 157 23.99 5.52 6.14
N ALA A 158 23.26 6.60 5.88
CA ALA A 158 23.19 7.78 6.74
C ALA A 158 22.65 7.46 8.15
N PHE A 159 21.80 6.47 8.28
CA PHE A 159 21.19 6.04 9.52
C PHE A 159 21.79 4.76 10.13
N GLY A 160 22.81 4.19 9.50
CA GLY A 160 23.45 2.95 9.94
C GLY A 160 22.52 1.73 9.92
N LEU A 161 21.59 1.69 8.96
CA LEU A 161 20.68 0.57 8.72
C LEU A 161 21.34 -0.49 7.85
N ASP A 162 20.91 -1.74 7.96
CA ASP A 162 21.36 -2.85 7.13
C ASP A 162 20.89 -2.64 5.68
N GLN A 163 21.76 -2.96 4.72
CA GLN A 163 21.43 -2.91 3.28
C GLN A 163 20.69 -4.18 2.80
N ASN A 164 20.42 -5.13 3.68
CA ASN A 164 19.67 -6.37 3.41
C ASN A 164 20.17 -7.16 2.18
N GLY A 165 21.49 -7.08 1.85
CA GLY A 165 22.09 -7.75 0.69
C GLY A 165 22.00 -6.96 -0.62
N ARG A 166 21.62 -5.68 -0.58
CA ARG A 166 21.59 -4.80 -1.76
C ARG A 166 22.98 -4.63 -2.41
N ASP A 167 24.03 -4.74 -1.63
CA ASP A 167 25.44 -4.72 -2.05
C ASP A 167 25.89 -5.96 -2.85
N LEU A 168 25.06 -7.01 -2.90
CA LEU A 168 25.32 -8.25 -3.65
C LEU A 168 24.83 -8.20 -5.10
N VAL A 169 23.97 -7.23 -5.44
CA VAL A 169 23.27 -7.16 -6.74
C VAL A 169 23.38 -5.77 -7.39
N ALA A 170 23.10 -5.69 -8.68
CA ALA A 170 23.10 -4.41 -9.40
C ALA A 170 21.84 -3.62 -9.09
N ARG A 171 21.95 -2.30 -9.06
CA ARG A 171 20.85 -1.34 -8.91
C ARG A 171 19.98 -1.22 -10.15
N ASP A 172 18.82 -0.61 -9.97
CA ASP A 172 17.90 -0.19 -11.04
C ASP A 172 17.50 -1.39 -11.93
N ARG A 173 17.12 -2.49 -11.27
CA ARG A 173 16.70 -3.73 -11.94
C ARG A 173 15.30 -4.13 -11.55
N PHE A 174 14.62 -4.76 -12.50
CA PHE A 174 13.40 -5.52 -12.22
C PHE A 174 13.73 -6.99 -12.38
N GLN A 175 13.88 -7.70 -11.28
CA GLN A 175 14.21 -9.12 -11.27
C GLN A 175 13.42 -9.83 -10.17
N ILE A 176 12.63 -10.80 -10.53
CA ILE A 176 11.86 -11.61 -9.59
C ILE A 176 12.19 -13.09 -9.86
N VAL A 177 12.61 -13.79 -8.83
CA VAL A 177 12.80 -15.25 -8.86
C VAL A 177 12.10 -15.82 -7.64
N SER A 178 11.18 -16.74 -7.83
CA SER A 178 10.45 -17.37 -6.73
C SER A 178 10.26 -18.85 -6.97
N SER A 179 10.53 -19.64 -5.95
CA SER A 179 10.17 -21.05 -5.81
C SER A 179 9.36 -21.16 -4.54
N LEU A 180 8.05 -21.15 -4.64
CA LEU A 180 7.13 -21.14 -3.49
C LEU A 180 6.07 -22.21 -3.71
N ASP A 181 5.87 -23.08 -2.73
CA ASP A 181 4.90 -24.18 -2.78
C ASP A 181 5.01 -25.03 -4.08
N GLY A 182 6.27 -25.30 -4.50
CA GLY A 182 6.58 -26.07 -5.71
C GLY A 182 6.32 -25.33 -7.03
N VAL A 183 5.94 -24.07 -7.01
CA VAL A 183 5.79 -23.22 -8.20
C VAL A 183 7.04 -22.39 -8.42
N ASN A 184 7.60 -22.49 -9.62
CA ASN A 184 8.82 -21.83 -10.03
C ASN A 184 8.55 -20.74 -11.05
N GLU A 185 8.92 -19.49 -10.72
CA GLU A 185 8.82 -18.33 -11.62
C GLU A 185 10.12 -17.54 -11.63
N ALA A 186 10.53 -17.08 -12.81
CA ALA A 186 11.71 -16.23 -12.95
C ALA A 186 11.50 -15.16 -14.02
N PHE A 187 11.58 -13.91 -13.60
CA PHE A 187 11.50 -12.72 -14.44
C PHE A 187 12.76 -11.90 -14.26
N LEU A 188 13.66 -11.93 -15.23
CA LEU A 188 14.89 -11.12 -15.23
C LEU A 188 14.66 -9.72 -15.82
N HIS A 189 13.49 -9.50 -16.35
CA HIS A 189 12.94 -8.22 -16.83
C HIS A 189 11.44 -8.22 -16.59
N PRO A 190 10.77 -7.06 -16.54
CA PRO A 190 9.32 -7.02 -16.47
C PRO A 190 8.72 -7.83 -17.64
N PRO A 191 7.81 -8.78 -17.39
CA PRO A 191 7.16 -9.52 -18.49
C PRO A 191 6.23 -8.61 -19.30
N ILE A 192 5.84 -7.47 -18.72
CA ILE A 192 5.10 -6.38 -19.32
C ILE A 192 5.49 -5.07 -18.63
N ASP A 193 5.66 -3.99 -19.38
CA ASP A 193 6.02 -2.69 -18.81
C ASP A 193 4.87 -2.09 -17.97
N GLY A 194 3.64 -2.48 -18.24
CA GLY A 194 2.46 -2.05 -17.50
C GLY A 194 1.16 -2.30 -18.26
N GLY A 195 0.05 -1.89 -17.68
CA GLY A 195 -1.25 -2.04 -18.32
C GLY A 195 -2.42 -1.82 -17.37
N LEU A 196 -3.64 -1.95 -17.93
CA LEU A 196 -4.87 -1.81 -17.16
C LEU A 196 -5.12 -3.07 -16.31
N GLY A 197 -5.40 -2.86 -15.04
CA GLY A 197 -5.85 -3.87 -14.10
C GLY A 197 -7.34 -4.17 -14.20
N ASP A 198 -7.83 -4.84 -13.18
CA ASP A 198 -9.24 -5.19 -13.05
C ASP A 198 -10.03 -4.03 -12.45
N PRO A 199 -11.22 -3.70 -12.97
CA PRO A 199 -12.05 -2.64 -12.40
C PRO A 199 -12.67 -3.05 -11.07
N VAL A 200 -12.86 -2.06 -10.18
CA VAL A 200 -13.53 -2.23 -8.91
C VAL A 200 -14.79 -1.37 -8.87
N VAL A 201 -15.90 -1.95 -8.44
CA VAL A 201 -17.15 -1.24 -8.17
C VAL A 201 -17.42 -1.27 -6.68
N GLY A 202 -17.80 -0.13 -6.11
CA GLY A 202 -18.06 -0.03 -4.68
C GLY A 202 -19.32 0.75 -4.34
N VAL A 203 -19.85 0.44 -3.17
CA VAL A 203 -20.96 1.13 -2.54
C VAL A 203 -20.56 1.55 -1.13
N ARG A 204 -20.96 2.75 -0.73
CA ARG A 204 -20.66 3.30 0.59
C ARG A 204 -21.90 3.83 1.25
N HIS A 205 -22.05 3.56 2.54
CA HIS A 205 -23.10 4.12 3.36
C HIS A 205 -22.53 4.75 4.63
N VAL A 206 -22.94 5.98 4.94
CA VAL A 206 -22.50 6.73 6.13
C VAL A 206 -23.64 6.79 7.13
N TRP A 207 -23.39 6.27 8.33
CA TRP A 207 -24.29 6.30 9.47
C TRP A 207 -23.82 7.30 10.53
N PRO A 208 -24.39 8.50 10.63
CA PRO A 208 -24.10 9.38 11.75
C PRO A 208 -24.56 8.74 13.04
N LEU A 209 -23.66 8.55 13.99
CA LEU A 209 -24.02 8.06 15.32
C LEU A 209 -24.59 9.23 16.12
N SER A 210 -25.86 9.11 16.54
CA SER A 210 -26.73 10.15 17.10
C SER A 210 -26.01 11.05 18.13
N ARG A 211 -26.12 12.39 17.96
CA ARG A 211 -25.53 13.45 18.79
C ARG A 211 -24.02 13.33 19.05
N SER A 212 -23.36 12.40 18.41
CA SER A 212 -21.91 12.20 18.57
C SER A 212 -21.14 12.86 17.42
N ARG A 213 -19.85 13.07 17.67
CA ARG A 213 -18.87 13.47 16.65
C ARG A 213 -18.41 12.29 15.80
N TRP A 214 -19.08 11.15 15.93
CA TRP A 214 -18.71 9.90 15.31
C TRP A 214 -19.64 9.53 14.16
N ASN A 215 -19.05 8.98 13.12
CA ASN A 215 -19.75 8.35 12.01
C ASN A 215 -19.27 6.92 11.87
N LEU A 216 -20.20 6.01 11.60
CA LEU A 216 -19.88 4.68 11.10
C LEU A 216 -20.02 4.72 9.57
N VAL A 217 -19.01 4.29 8.86
CA VAL A 217 -19.02 4.17 7.41
C VAL A 217 -18.89 2.69 7.05
N LEU A 218 -19.81 2.21 6.24
CA LEU A 218 -19.80 0.85 5.70
C LEU A 218 -19.54 0.91 4.20
N ASP A 219 -18.59 0.12 3.74
CA ASP A 219 -18.23 -0.03 2.33
C ASP A 219 -18.38 -1.49 1.91
N GLY A 220 -18.83 -1.71 0.69
CA GLY A 220 -18.77 -2.98 -0.01
C GLY A 220 -18.16 -2.78 -1.38
N GLU A 221 -17.21 -3.63 -1.77
CA GLU A 221 -16.48 -3.56 -3.04
C GLU A 221 -16.45 -4.91 -3.74
N ALA A 222 -16.44 -4.88 -5.07
CA ALA A 222 -16.20 -6.02 -5.93
C ALA A 222 -15.20 -5.66 -7.03
N LYS A 223 -14.12 -6.43 -7.14
CA LYS A 223 -13.16 -6.39 -8.25
C LYS A 223 -13.57 -7.47 -9.25
N PHE A 224 -13.57 -7.14 -10.51
CA PHE A 224 -13.99 -8.05 -11.60
C PHE A 224 -12.84 -8.39 -12.53
N ALA A 225 -12.45 -9.67 -12.58
CA ALA A 225 -11.42 -10.19 -13.49
C ALA A 225 -11.95 -10.35 -14.91
N LEU A 226 -12.25 -9.23 -15.57
CA LEU A 226 -12.97 -9.22 -16.89
C LEU A 226 -12.23 -9.93 -18.02
N ARG A 227 -10.92 -10.15 -17.91
CA ARG A 227 -10.08 -10.72 -18.98
C ARG A 227 -9.37 -12.00 -18.57
N GLY A 228 -9.77 -12.59 -17.42
CA GLY A 228 -9.11 -13.73 -16.83
C GLY A 228 -7.71 -13.40 -16.28
N GLU A 229 -6.94 -14.43 -15.97
CA GLU A 229 -5.57 -14.27 -15.47
C GLU A 229 -4.68 -13.54 -16.47
N ARG A 230 -4.00 -12.50 -16.01
CA ARG A 230 -2.98 -11.76 -16.76
C ARG A 230 -1.82 -11.46 -15.84
N GLN A 231 -0.68 -12.00 -16.20
CA GLN A 231 0.53 -11.87 -15.42
C GLN A 231 0.79 -10.40 -15.07
N PHE A 232 0.97 -10.09 -13.78
CA PHE A 232 1.14 -8.75 -13.21
C PHE A 232 -0.03 -7.76 -13.38
N LEU A 233 -1.14 -8.14 -14.02
CA LEU A 233 -2.28 -7.24 -14.24
C LEU A 233 -3.60 -7.74 -13.65
N SER A 234 -3.75 -9.06 -13.43
CA SER A 234 -4.96 -9.66 -12.88
C SER A 234 -4.66 -11.01 -12.24
N THR A 235 -5.30 -11.27 -11.10
CA THR A 235 -5.26 -12.58 -10.43
C THR A 235 -6.09 -13.65 -11.14
N GLY A 236 -6.91 -13.26 -12.13
CA GLY A 236 -7.80 -14.15 -12.88
C GLY A 236 -9.13 -14.45 -12.18
N THR A 237 -9.33 -13.92 -10.96
CA THR A 237 -10.54 -14.17 -10.17
C THR A 237 -11.14 -12.87 -9.63
N ASP A 238 -12.45 -12.91 -9.39
CA ASP A 238 -13.16 -11.81 -8.74
C ASP A 238 -12.86 -11.79 -7.24
N ASP A 239 -12.64 -10.59 -6.68
CA ASP A 239 -12.52 -10.39 -5.25
C ASP A 239 -13.74 -9.63 -4.72
N TYR A 240 -14.12 -9.90 -3.47
CA TYR A 240 -15.24 -9.23 -2.79
C TYR A 240 -14.80 -8.75 -1.42
N GLY A 241 -15.06 -7.48 -1.11
CA GLY A 241 -14.65 -6.87 0.15
C GLY A 241 -15.78 -6.17 0.88
N VAL A 242 -15.69 -6.20 2.21
CA VAL A 242 -16.52 -5.38 3.10
C VAL A 242 -15.63 -4.65 4.08
N GLN A 243 -15.96 -3.39 4.39
CA GLN A 243 -15.23 -2.56 5.33
C GLN A 243 -16.18 -1.84 6.27
N ALA A 244 -15.81 -1.74 7.53
CA ALA A 244 -16.42 -0.87 8.52
C ALA A 244 -15.37 0.14 9.03
N SER A 245 -15.72 1.42 9.01
CA SER A 245 -14.84 2.51 9.45
C SER A 245 -15.55 3.38 10.48
N LEU A 246 -14.91 3.59 11.63
CA LEU A 246 -15.36 4.51 12.66
C LEU A 246 -14.55 5.81 12.55
N GLN A 247 -15.24 6.94 12.40
CA GLN A 247 -14.63 8.25 12.20
C GLN A 247 -15.07 9.22 13.30
N GLY A 248 -14.12 9.69 14.10
CA GLY A 248 -14.35 10.69 15.12
C GLY A 248 -13.77 12.05 14.72
N LYS A 249 -14.59 13.12 14.71
CA LYS A 249 -14.19 14.48 14.31
C LYS A 249 -14.27 15.46 15.48
N PHE A 250 -13.15 16.17 15.76
CA PHE A 250 -12.99 17.05 16.92
C PHE A 250 -12.38 18.39 16.48
N ARG A 251 -13.19 19.37 16.15
CA ARG A 251 -12.73 20.69 15.66
C ARG A 251 -11.68 20.58 14.53
N ARG A 252 -10.41 20.53 14.90
CA ARG A 252 -9.24 20.50 14.00
C ARG A 252 -8.58 19.12 13.92
N GLN A 253 -9.15 18.11 14.53
CA GLN A 253 -8.58 16.77 14.62
C GLN A 253 -9.60 15.73 14.23
N ALA A 254 -9.15 14.64 13.69
CA ALA A 254 -9.96 13.45 13.50
C ALA A 254 -9.15 12.18 13.78
N VAL A 255 -9.88 11.15 14.19
CA VAL A 255 -9.36 9.79 14.28
C VAL A 255 -10.20 8.89 13.40
N TYR A 256 -9.54 7.93 12.77
CA TYR A 256 -10.14 6.98 11.84
C TYR A 256 -9.68 5.58 12.20
N PHE A 257 -10.62 4.64 12.30
CA PHE A 257 -10.33 3.22 12.48
C PHE A 257 -11.13 2.46 11.45
N SER A 258 -10.47 1.69 10.62
CA SER A 258 -11.10 0.86 9.59
C SER A 258 -10.68 -0.59 9.76
N SER A 259 -11.63 -1.50 9.55
CA SER A 259 -11.36 -2.92 9.41
C SER A 259 -12.05 -3.43 8.16
N SER A 260 -11.33 -4.12 7.32
CA SER A 260 -11.86 -4.72 6.10
C SER A 260 -11.59 -6.22 6.06
N PHE A 261 -12.44 -6.93 5.33
CA PHE A 261 -12.34 -8.35 5.05
C PHE A 261 -12.54 -8.54 3.56
N VAL A 262 -11.53 -9.05 2.88
CA VAL A 262 -11.55 -9.28 1.43
C VAL A 262 -11.48 -10.77 1.16
N LEU A 263 -12.50 -11.31 0.50
CA LEU A 263 -12.47 -12.64 -0.07
C LEU A 263 -11.69 -12.58 -1.38
N THR A 264 -10.53 -13.20 -1.43
CA THR A 264 -9.63 -13.22 -2.60
C THR A 264 -9.27 -14.65 -2.98
N ASP A 265 -8.86 -14.83 -4.22
CA ASP A 265 -8.46 -16.08 -4.84
C ASP A 265 -7.53 -15.78 -6.03
N GLY A 266 -7.12 -16.79 -6.80
CA GLY A 266 -6.38 -16.63 -8.04
C GLY A 266 -4.87 -16.76 -7.90
N ARG A 267 -4.13 -16.21 -8.85
CA ARG A 267 -2.67 -16.34 -8.90
C ARG A 267 -1.96 -15.01 -8.83
N VAL A 268 -0.86 -15.00 -8.09
CA VAL A 268 0.08 -13.87 -8.03
C VAL A 268 1.49 -14.40 -8.13
N LEU A 269 2.27 -13.90 -9.09
CA LEU A 269 3.64 -14.37 -9.35
C LEU A 269 3.71 -15.91 -9.48
N GLY A 270 2.76 -16.50 -10.21
CA GLY A 270 2.67 -17.95 -10.40
C GLY A 270 2.13 -18.74 -9.20
N VAL A 271 2.18 -18.18 -8.00
CA VAL A 271 1.69 -18.83 -6.78
C VAL A 271 0.17 -18.83 -6.77
N GLN A 272 -0.46 -20.00 -6.63
CA GLN A 272 -1.88 -20.13 -6.43
C GLN A 272 -2.22 -19.66 -5.02
N LEU A 273 -3.07 -18.65 -4.92
CA LEU A 273 -3.63 -18.22 -3.64
C LEU A 273 -4.84 -19.10 -3.31
N ASP A 274 -4.89 -19.61 -2.10
CA ASP A 274 -6.09 -20.26 -1.61
C ASP A 274 -7.21 -19.26 -1.46
N ARG A 275 -8.42 -19.67 -1.86
CA ARG A 275 -9.61 -18.84 -1.64
C ARG A 275 -9.81 -18.60 -0.17
N ARG A 276 -9.62 -17.37 0.27
CA ARG A 276 -9.70 -17.01 1.68
C ARG A 276 -10.11 -15.56 1.92
N VAL A 277 -10.43 -15.29 3.16
CA VAL A 277 -10.68 -13.94 3.66
C VAL A 277 -9.39 -13.37 4.23
N LEU A 278 -8.97 -12.21 3.72
CA LEU A 278 -7.83 -11.44 4.20
C LEU A 278 -8.34 -10.26 5.04
N PRO A 279 -8.06 -10.22 6.35
CA PRO A 279 -8.33 -9.06 7.17
C PRO A 279 -7.28 -7.96 6.96
N THR A 280 -7.74 -6.72 6.98
CA THR A 280 -6.90 -5.52 6.97
C THR A 280 -7.40 -4.55 8.03
N MET A 281 -6.49 -3.85 8.69
CA MET A 281 -6.79 -2.83 9.68
C MET A 281 -6.04 -1.55 9.35
N THR A 282 -6.71 -0.41 9.51
CA THR A 282 -6.10 0.91 9.37
C THR A 282 -6.50 1.79 10.54
N ALA A 283 -5.53 2.51 11.09
CA ALA A 283 -5.76 3.56 12.08
C ALA A 283 -5.11 4.85 11.59
N ALA A 284 -5.82 5.97 11.62
CA ALA A 284 -5.25 7.25 11.20
C ALA A 284 -5.63 8.38 12.16
N TYR A 285 -4.72 9.35 12.28
CA TYR A 285 -4.91 10.59 13.00
C TYR A 285 -4.63 11.77 12.08
N GLU A 286 -5.61 12.65 11.96
CA GLU A 286 -5.57 13.85 11.14
C GLU A 286 -5.59 15.10 12.03
N VAL A 287 -4.73 16.07 11.73
CA VAL A 287 -4.69 17.37 12.40
C VAL A 287 -4.64 18.51 11.38
N GLY A 288 -5.55 19.46 11.52
CA GLY A 288 -5.57 20.67 10.71
C GLY A 288 -4.47 21.65 11.10
N VAL A 289 -3.52 21.86 10.21
CA VAL A 289 -2.39 22.79 10.39
C VAL A 289 -2.78 24.21 9.97
N THR A 290 -3.50 24.32 8.87
CA THR A 290 -4.07 25.57 8.38
C THR A 290 -5.60 25.44 8.21
N GLY A 291 -6.28 26.47 7.69
CA GLY A 291 -7.70 26.37 7.34
C GLY A 291 -7.99 25.34 6.24
N HIS A 292 -7.00 24.97 5.45
CA HIS A 292 -7.15 24.17 4.24
C HIS A 292 -6.21 22.97 4.14
N THR A 293 -5.25 22.84 5.06
CA THR A 293 -4.22 21.79 5.00
C THR A 293 -4.16 21.02 6.30
N ASN A 294 -4.19 19.72 6.20
CA ASN A 294 -4.12 18.77 7.30
C ASN A 294 -2.90 17.86 7.13
N VAL A 295 -2.27 17.52 8.25
CA VAL A 295 -1.24 16.48 8.33
C VAL A 295 -1.89 15.21 8.87
N ILE A 296 -1.55 14.09 8.30
CA ILE A 296 -2.13 12.79 8.63
C ILE A 296 -1.00 11.79 8.91
N PHE A 297 -1.12 11.11 10.04
CA PHE A 297 -0.35 9.91 10.34
C PHE A 297 -1.28 8.70 10.25
N GLN A 298 -0.85 7.63 9.58
CA GLN A 298 -1.65 6.45 9.36
C GLN A 298 -0.84 5.18 9.58
N LEU A 299 -1.45 4.19 10.23
CA LEU A 299 -0.94 2.84 10.39
C LEU A 299 -1.80 1.89 9.58
N TYR A 300 -1.17 0.95 8.93
CA TYR A 300 -1.79 -0.10 8.15
C TYR A 300 -1.28 -1.45 8.63
N GLY A 301 -2.14 -2.45 8.67
CA GLY A 301 -1.76 -3.82 8.97
C GLY A 301 -2.65 -4.80 8.21
N SER A 302 -2.05 -5.84 7.63
CA SER A 302 -2.77 -6.92 6.95
C SER A 302 -2.10 -8.27 7.16
N GLU A 303 -2.86 -9.35 6.97
CA GLU A 303 -2.26 -10.68 6.84
C GLU A 303 -1.51 -10.81 5.51
N SER A 304 -0.51 -11.70 5.50
CA SER A 304 0.15 -12.10 4.26
C SER A 304 -0.79 -12.90 3.36
N THR A 305 -0.67 -12.73 2.04
CA THR A 305 -1.34 -13.59 1.06
C THR A 305 -0.72 -14.98 0.94
N VAL A 306 0.56 -15.12 1.25
CA VAL A 306 1.29 -16.39 1.24
C VAL A 306 1.23 -17.03 2.63
N ARG A 307 0.71 -18.26 2.73
CA ARG A 307 0.65 -19.03 3.99
C ARG A 307 1.45 -20.32 3.93
N ASP A 308 1.36 -21.00 2.80
CA ASP A 308 1.99 -22.31 2.60
C ASP A 308 3.38 -22.08 2.01
N SER A 309 4.34 -21.84 2.90
CA SER A 309 5.76 -21.67 2.57
C SER A 309 6.61 -22.17 3.73
N THR A 310 7.78 -22.70 3.44
CA THR A 310 8.80 -23.02 4.45
C THR A 310 9.50 -21.76 4.99
N ILE A 311 9.28 -20.60 4.36
CA ILE A 311 9.87 -19.31 4.73
C ILE A 311 8.92 -18.57 5.69
N ASP A 312 9.28 -18.49 6.96
CA ASP A 312 8.45 -17.84 7.98
C ASP A 312 8.24 -16.35 7.70
N GLN A 313 9.22 -15.67 7.17
CA GLN A 313 9.20 -14.22 6.93
C GLN A 313 8.10 -13.79 5.96
N ILE A 314 7.81 -14.58 4.92
CA ILE A 314 6.79 -14.24 3.94
C ILE A 314 5.36 -14.48 4.45
N LYS A 315 5.20 -15.33 5.48
CA LYS A 315 3.89 -15.70 6.07
C LYS A 315 3.38 -14.72 7.11
N VAL A 316 4.26 -13.90 7.69
CA VAL A 316 3.90 -13.03 8.81
C VAL A 316 3.10 -11.82 8.38
N ASN A 317 2.32 -11.28 9.33
CA ASN A 317 1.52 -10.09 9.12
C ASN A 317 2.41 -8.88 8.77
N LYS A 318 1.89 -8.01 7.95
CA LYS A 318 2.52 -6.78 7.49
C LYS A 318 2.07 -5.58 8.30
N TYR A 319 2.99 -4.65 8.54
CA TYR A 319 2.70 -3.42 9.25
C TYR A 319 3.46 -2.27 8.60
N GLU A 320 2.74 -1.23 8.24
CA GLU A 320 3.27 -0.05 7.58
C GLU A 320 2.84 1.22 8.32
N ALA A 321 3.67 2.24 8.28
CA ALA A 321 3.34 3.58 8.75
C ALA A 321 3.45 4.58 7.60
N SER A 322 2.51 5.49 7.53
CA SER A 322 2.51 6.55 6.52
C SER A 322 2.38 7.91 7.20
N LEU A 323 3.13 8.87 6.68
CA LEU A 323 3.02 10.27 7.04
C LEU A 323 2.77 11.08 5.79
N GLY A 324 1.77 11.95 5.84
CA GLY A 324 1.42 12.75 4.69
C GLY A 324 0.59 13.97 5.03
N PHE A 325 0.18 14.68 4.00
CA PHE A 325 -0.74 15.80 4.11
C PHE A 325 -1.85 15.73 3.06
N ARG A 326 -2.96 16.36 3.35
CA ARG A 326 -4.03 16.67 2.40
C ARG A 326 -4.38 18.15 2.47
N SER A 327 -4.66 18.75 1.33
CA SER A 327 -5.00 20.17 1.25
C SER A 327 -6.11 20.39 0.23
N ARG A 328 -7.01 21.34 0.52
CA ARG A 328 -8.11 21.71 -0.35
C ARG A 328 -8.01 23.14 -0.86
N ARG A 329 -8.22 23.33 -2.15
CA ARG A 329 -8.37 24.65 -2.79
C ARG A 329 -9.58 24.63 -3.71
N GLY A 330 -10.69 25.22 -3.25
CA GLY A 330 -11.95 25.21 -3.98
C GLY A 330 -12.45 23.78 -4.24
N HIS A 331 -12.53 23.41 -5.50
CA HIS A 331 -12.96 22.07 -5.93
C HIS A 331 -11.87 21.01 -5.86
N LEU A 332 -10.60 21.42 -5.74
CA LEU A 332 -9.47 20.49 -5.76
C LEU A 332 -9.07 20.11 -4.33
N ILE A 333 -8.86 18.80 -4.13
CA ILE A 333 -8.17 18.22 -2.97
C ILE A 333 -6.94 17.54 -3.52
N TYR A 334 -5.79 17.80 -2.92
CA TYR A 334 -4.53 17.14 -3.25
C TYR A 334 -3.83 16.70 -1.98
N GLY A 335 -3.05 15.64 -2.08
CA GLY A 335 -2.31 15.10 -0.95
C GLY A 335 -1.06 14.39 -1.42
N PHE A 336 -0.13 14.22 -0.50
CA PHE A 336 1.08 13.45 -0.67
C PHE A 336 1.36 12.69 0.61
N ALA A 337 1.86 11.48 0.49
CA ALA A 337 2.30 10.67 1.62
C ALA A 337 3.54 9.86 1.28
N VAL A 338 4.32 9.57 2.32
CA VAL A 338 5.41 8.59 2.31
C VAL A 338 5.02 7.47 3.24
N THR A 339 5.27 6.23 2.81
CA THR A 339 5.01 5.01 3.55
C THR A 339 6.31 4.27 3.78
N GLU A 340 6.47 3.74 4.97
CA GLU A 340 7.62 2.96 5.42
C GLU A 340 7.13 1.72 6.14
N ASN A 341 7.87 0.62 6.03
CA ASN A 341 7.58 -0.58 6.79
C ASN A 341 7.92 -0.40 8.28
N LEU A 342 7.13 -0.99 9.16
CA LEU A 342 7.36 -0.95 10.62
C LEU A 342 7.95 -2.24 11.17
N ALA A 343 7.62 -3.35 10.54
CA ALA A 343 8.04 -4.69 10.95
C ALA A 343 7.87 -5.65 9.77
N ASN A 344 8.62 -6.78 9.81
CA ASN A 344 8.59 -7.81 8.77
C ASN A 344 9.04 -7.24 7.42
N PHE A 345 10.25 -6.71 7.41
CA PHE A 345 10.86 -6.04 6.26
C PHE A 345 10.95 -6.92 5.00
N GLU A 346 10.91 -8.25 5.18
CA GLU A 346 11.05 -9.22 4.10
C GLU A 346 9.78 -9.41 3.25
N ASN A 347 8.61 -8.91 3.69
CA ASN A 347 7.37 -9.03 2.94
C ASN A 347 6.59 -7.71 2.77
N THR A 348 7.27 -6.58 2.95
CA THR A 348 6.72 -5.23 2.76
C THR A 348 7.60 -4.43 1.80
N PRO A 349 7.08 -3.40 1.12
CA PRO A 349 7.93 -2.48 0.37
C PRO A 349 8.94 -1.78 1.29
N ASP A 350 10.13 -1.48 0.79
CA ASP A 350 11.12 -0.71 1.55
C ASP A 350 10.64 0.71 1.79
N VAL A 351 10.15 1.35 0.75
CA VAL A 351 9.59 2.69 0.81
C VAL A 351 8.51 2.84 -0.26
N GLY A 352 7.46 3.57 0.07
CA GLY A 352 6.39 3.96 -0.83
C GLY A 352 6.13 5.45 -0.80
N ALA A 353 5.66 5.99 -1.90
CA ALA A 353 5.14 7.35 -1.99
C ALA A 353 3.79 7.35 -2.71
N SER A 354 2.88 8.22 -2.29
CA SER A 354 1.60 8.40 -2.96
C SER A 354 1.26 9.86 -3.17
N LEU A 355 0.64 10.14 -4.30
CA LEU A 355 0.09 11.44 -4.67
C LEU A 355 -1.39 11.27 -4.98
N THR A 356 -2.25 12.00 -4.27
CA THR A 356 -3.69 12.03 -4.50
C THR A 356 -4.10 13.38 -5.07
N VAL A 357 -4.93 13.37 -6.11
CA VAL A 357 -5.59 14.57 -6.64
C VAL A 357 -7.05 14.25 -6.87
N ALA A 358 -7.95 14.98 -6.20
CA ALA A 358 -9.39 14.82 -6.39
C ALA A 358 -10.03 16.14 -6.82
N TRP A 359 -10.93 16.06 -7.79
CA TRP A 359 -11.84 17.13 -8.14
C TRP A 359 -13.25 16.81 -7.64
N VAL A 360 -13.86 17.73 -6.92
CA VAL A 360 -15.18 17.53 -6.28
C VAL A 360 -16.17 18.55 -6.79
N SER A 361 -17.32 18.10 -7.31
CA SER A 361 -18.40 19.01 -7.68
C SER A 361 -19.05 19.57 -6.40
N LEU A 362 -19.02 20.88 -6.24
CA LEU A 362 -19.78 21.55 -5.18
C LEU A 362 -21.19 21.80 -5.73
N ARG A 363 -22.13 20.93 -5.42
CA ARG A 363 -23.56 21.27 -5.52
C ARG A 363 -24.03 21.61 -4.12
N PRO A 364 -24.74 22.73 -3.95
CA PRO A 364 -25.25 23.14 -2.67
C PRO A 364 -26.25 22.16 -2.08
#